data_cc3876739301fdb54d6dfd08889feb3f
#
_entry.id   cc3876739301fdb54d6dfd08889feb3f
#
_cell.length_a   1.000
_cell.length_b   1.000
_cell.length_c   1.000
_cell.angle_alpha   90.00
_cell.angle_beta   90.00
_cell.angle_gamma   90.00
#
_symmetry.space_group_name_H-M   'P 1'
#
loop_
_entity.id
_entity.type
_entity.pdbx_description
1 polymer ?
#
loop_
_entity_poly.entity_id
_entity_poly.type
_entity_poly.pdbx_seq_one_letter_code
_entity_poly.pdbx_strand_id
1 'polypeptide(L)'
;MINFFKSIAKIRFCIFVVLGIFLASQTFAKEFKVGFAELSITPKLIDEWEDTNNNAQFDSDIDRWTDVNGNNEFDAVWMAGFQNKRAAQGVKDDLMAVTAVIDDGQTRIGIISADTIGLMRKFVLSVREDVPADWGLDYIMVHATHNHEGPDTQGLWGPGFLKSGVDDIYMEQLKTAFIRSLKMAIDNLEPAEMSLALIPTNPLTPIKDKRKPIVIDDDIRAILFSRPDGSIIGSLINFGIHVELTWDKNLELTADVAGYLRRGISEGVYYNDQLVSAGLGGTTLWLTGNIGGLMTSGPTDPIYDPVLKKTLTKPSHAKARAYGYSLASSVIEAFQAGDFKQSPKPSITVHSKEIELGIENFMLSLGTLLGVIDTDPKFSLMPPFISYLSEVAFIQIGDASITGVPGELYPEIAVGGIENPVGADYDIAPQEVPHLRSQFPNKLNLMVNLANDAIGYIIPKSEWDDEAPWIYGENEETYGEVVSLGPNTAPIVYENIVKLIEDSKN
;
A
#
# COMPACT_ATOMS: atom_id res chain seq x y z
N MET A 1 23.79 -17.14 -75.44
CA MET A 1 24.61 -16.76 -74.26
C MET A 1 24.04 -15.56 -73.51
N ILE A 2 23.53 -14.52 -74.14
CA ILE A 2 23.05 -13.30 -73.50
C ILE A 2 21.75 -13.50 -72.65
N ASN A 3 20.85 -14.43 -73.03
CA ASN A 3 19.62 -14.71 -72.28
C ASN A 3 19.84 -15.54 -71.02
N PHE A 4 20.94 -16.31 -70.92
CA PHE A 4 21.25 -17.11 -69.75
C PHE A 4 21.76 -16.24 -68.58
N PHE A 5 22.54 -15.21 -68.86
CA PHE A 5 23.03 -14.28 -67.83
C PHE A 5 21.96 -13.35 -67.29
N LYS A 6 20.91 -12.99 -68.07
CA LYS A 6 19.76 -12.18 -67.57
C LYS A 6 18.90 -12.99 -66.60
N SER A 7 18.77 -14.30 -66.77
CA SER A 7 18.00 -15.18 -65.84
C SER A 7 18.72 -15.36 -64.50
N ILE A 8 20.06 -15.50 -64.48
CA ILE A 8 20.84 -15.63 -63.24
C ILE A 8 20.84 -14.32 -62.42
N ALA A 9 20.85 -13.16 -63.11
CA ALA A 9 20.80 -11.87 -62.41
C ALA A 9 19.40 -11.62 -61.74
N LYS A 10 18.30 -12.03 -62.37
CA LYS A 10 16.98 -11.97 -61.76
C LYS A 10 16.81 -12.90 -60.58
N ILE A 11 17.36 -14.13 -60.64
CA ILE A 11 17.29 -15.09 -59.53
C ILE A 11 18.14 -14.58 -58.33
N ARG A 12 19.33 -14.02 -58.56
CA ARG A 12 20.15 -13.41 -57.51
C ARG A 12 19.44 -12.20 -56.86
N PHE A 13 18.78 -11.35 -57.62
CA PHE A 13 18.04 -10.20 -57.10
C PHE A 13 16.84 -10.66 -56.26
N CYS A 14 16.06 -11.67 -56.68
CA CYS A 14 14.96 -12.21 -55.91
C CYS A 14 15.42 -12.88 -54.58
N ILE A 15 16.57 -13.58 -54.57
CA ILE A 15 17.14 -14.21 -53.39
C ILE A 15 17.62 -13.14 -52.39
N PHE A 16 18.24 -12.03 -52.86
CA PHE A 16 18.63 -10.93 -51.97
C PHE A 16 17.42 -10.16 -51.39
N VAL A 17 16.35 -9.99 -52.14
CA VAL A 17 15.09 -9.34 -51.65
C VAL A 17 14.37 -10.24 -50.67
N VAL A 18 14.32 -11.56 -50.90
CA VAL A 18 13.72 -12.52 -49.95
C VAL A 18 14.57 -12.68 -48.69
N LEU A 19 15.90 -12.71 -48.78
CA LEU A 19 16.77 -12.69 -47.60
C LEU A 19 16.70 -11.35 -46.86
N GLY A 20 16.58 -10.22 -47.55
CA GLY A 20 16.41 -8.90 -46.93
C GLY A 20 15.06 -8.76 -46.22
N ILE A 21 13.99 -9.37 -46.74
CA ILE A 21 12.65 -9.37 -46.06
C ILE A 21 12.66 -10.32 -44.86
N PHE A 22 13.40 -11.44 -44.91
CA PHE A 22 13.54 -12.33 -43.75
C PHE A 22 14.44 -11.74 -42.62
N LEU A 23 15.37 -10.84 -42.93
CA LEU A 23 16.17 -10.13 -41.95
C LEU A 23 15.45 -8.90 -41.35
N ALA A 24 14.40 -8.40 -42.00
CA ALA A 24 13.63 -7.24 -41.55
C ALA A 24 12.46 -7.59 -40.62
N SER A 25 12.21 -8.87 -40.33
CA SER A 25 11.13 -9.35 -39.45
C SER A 25 11.63 -10.09 -38.21
N GLN A 26 12.81 -9.79 -37.70
CA GLN A 26 13.05 -9.99 -36.28
C GLN A 26 12.29 -8.88 -35.55
N THR A 27 11.00 -9.05 -35.34
CA THR A 27 10.32 -8.45 -34.22
C THR A 27 11.08 -8.95 -32.98
N PHE A 28 11.96 -8.10 -32.44
CA PHE A 28 12.47 -8.35 -31.09
C PHE A 28 11.24 -8.57 -30.23
N ALA A 29 11.08 -9.80 -29.73
CA ALA A 29 10.07 -10.06 -28.73
C ALA A 29 10.31 -9.01 -27.64
N LYS A 30 9.30 -8.18 -27.37
CA LYS A 30 9.40 -7.17 -26.32
C LYS A 30 9.74 -7.89 -25.03
N GLU A 31 10.80 -7.44 -24.38
CA GLU A 31 11.38 -8.10 -23.22
C GLU A 31 10.70 -7.55 -21.97
N PHE A 32 10.17 -8.44 -21.15
CA PHE A 32 9.64 -8.09 -19.85
C PHE A 32 10.79 -7.79 -18.89
N LYS A 33 10.75 -6.63 -18.26
CA LYS A 33 11.79 -6.12 -17.38
C LYS A 33 11.20 -5.63 -16.07
N VAL A 34 11.95 -5.76 -15.00
CA VAL A 34 11.61 -5.20 -13.71
C VAL A 34 12.84 -4.57 -13.08
N GLY A 35 12.65 -3.45 -12.42
CA GLY A 35 13.70 -2.79 -11.64
C GLY A 35 13.15 -2.35 -10.29
N PHE A 36 13.98 -2.48 -9.27
CA PHE A 36 13.64 -2.10 -7.89
C PHE A 36 14.63 -1.07 -7.36
N ALA A 37 14.13 -0.27 -6.43
CA ALA A 37 14.94 0.64 -5.63
C ALA A 37 14.31 0.84 -4.26
N GLU A 38 15.13 1.18 -3.28
CA GLU A 38 14.68 1.58 -1.95
C GLU A 38 15.47 2.79 -1.46
N LEU A 39 14.80 3.71 -0.79
CA LEU A 39 15.39 4.90 -0.21
C LEU A 39 14.81 5.14 1.17
N SER A 40 15.66 5.53 2.12
CA SER A 40 15.19 6.02 3.42
C SER A 40 14.41 7.32 3.25
N ILE A 41 13.25 7.37 3.91
CA ILE A 41 12.37 8.54 4.05
C ILE A 41 12.23 8.94 5.51
N THR A 42 13.12 8.47 6.37
CA THR A 42 13.14 8.81 7.79
C THR A 42 13.40 10.30 7.96
N PRO A 43 12.50 11.05 8.63
CA PRO A 43 12.75 12.47 8.89
C PRO A 43 13.89 12.63 9.90
N LYS A 44 14.55 13.78 9.83
CA LYS A 44 15.51 14.17 10.85
C LYS A 44 14.77 14.70 12.08
N LEU A 45 15.00 14.10 13.23
CA LEU A 45 14.58 14.68 14.51
C LEU A 45 15.47 15.90 14.80
N ILE A 46 14.83 17.02 15.13
CA ILE A 46 15.53 18.29 15.40
C ILE A 46 15.69 18.45 16.90
N ASP A 47 14.60 18.56 17.62
CA ASP A 47 14.62 18.75 19.07
C ASP A 47 14.50 17.44 19.84
N GLU A 48 15.05 17.44 21.05
CA GLU A 48 14.99 16.33 21.99
C GLU A 48 14.00 16.66 23.09
N TRP A 49 13.24 15.68 23.55
CA TRP A 49 12.29 15.85 24.64
C TRP A 49 12.19 14.60 25.54
N GLU A 50 11.68 14.79 26.76
CA GLU A 50 11.49 13.71 27.76
C GLU A 50 10.03 13.63 28.17
N ASP A 51 9.39 12.47 27.95
CA ASP A 51 8.03 12.17 28.41
C ASP A 51 8.04 11.96 29.93
N THR A 52 7.90 13.04 30.67
CA THR A 52 8.07 13.06 32.14
C THR A 52 6.94 12.33 32.87
N ASN A 53 5.73 12.35 32.29
CA ASN A 53 4.53 11.73 32.89
C ASN A 53 4.18 10.36 32.32
N ASN A 54 4.94 9.87 31.33
CA ASN A 54 4.75 8.59 30.64
C ASN A 54 3.37 8.45 29.95
N ASN A 55 2.85 9.54 29.39
CA ASN A 55 1.57 9.53 28.68
C ASN A 55 1.73 9.36 27.15
N ALA A 56 2.98 9.41 26.64
CA ALA A 56 3.32 9.40 25.23
C ALA A 56 2.71 10.58 24.45
N GLN A 57 2.62 11.75 25.10
CA GLN A 57 2.17 13.00 24.52
C GLN A 57 3.07 14.13 24.99
N PHE A 58 3.44 15.03 24.11
CA PHE A 58 4.23 16.20 24.48
C PHE A 58 3.33 17.27 25.12
N ASP A 59 3.58 17.58 26.37
CA ASP A 59 2.91 18.60 27.17
C ASP A 59 3.93 19.67 27.61
N SER A 60 3.95 20.82 26.94
CA SER A 60 4.93 21.90 27.15
C SER A 60 5.05 22.39 28.59
N ASP A 61 4.02 22.23 29.40
CA ASP A 61 4.00 22.65 30.81
C ASP A 61 4.58 21.59 31.76
N ILE A 62 4.78 20.35 31.29
CA ILE A 62 5.19 19.18 32.09
C ILE A 62 6.51 18.62 31.59
N ASP A 63 6.64 18.46 30.26
CA ASP A 63 7.75 17.80 29.64
C ASP A 63 8.93 18.72 29.43
N ARG A 64 10.12 18.15 29.53
CA ARG A 64 11.36 18.87 29.24
C ARG A 64 11.72 18.68 27.79
N TRP A 65 12.18 19.73 27.18
CA TRP A 65 12.72 19.68 25.84
C TRP A 65 13.95 20.57 25.67
N THR A 66 14.74 20.28 24.66
CA THR A 66 15.97 20.99 24.32
C THR A 66 15.81 21.57 22.93
N ASP A 67 15.84 22.89 22.82
CA ASP A 67 15.89 23.64 21.57
C ASP A 67 17.31 23.49 20.98
N VAL A 68 17.47 22.55 20.06
CA VAL A 68 18.78 22.21 19.48
C VAL A 68 19.20 23.22 18.41
N ASN A 69 18.25 23.83 17.69
CA ASN A 69 18.54 24.78 16.62
C ASN A 69 18.47 26.25 17.07
N GLY A 70 17.98 26.54 18.27
CA GLY A 70 17.98 27.88 18.89
C GLY A 70 16.88 28.79 18.36
N ASN A 71 15.77 28.27 17.85
CA ASN A 71 14.66 29.04 17.30
C ASN A 71 13.58 29.41 18.34
N ASN A 72 13.65 28.88 19.55
CA ASN A 72 12.69 28.99 20.67
C ASN A 72 11.30 28.38 20.37
N GLU A 73 11.22 27.42 19.42
CA GLU A 73 10.04 26.61 19.10
C GLU A 73 10.38 25.14 19.26
N PHE A 74 9.39 24.30 19.56
CA PHE A 74 9.59 22.85 19.64
C PHE A 74 9.36 22.23 18.26
N ASP A 75 10.44 21.83 17.61
CA ASP A 75 10.46 21.23 16.28
C ASP A 75 10.25 19.71 16.36
N ALA A 76 9.00 19.31 16.49
CA ALA A 76 8.60 17.92 16.62
C ALA A 76 8.34 17.25 15.28
N VAL A 77 8.69 15.97 15.20
CA VAL A 77 8.08 15.03 14.24
C VAL A 77 6.86 14.41 14.93
N TRP A 78 5.66 14.86 14.53
CA TRP A 78 4.40 14.33 15.06
C TRP A 78 4.10 12.97 14.44
N MET A 79 3.92 11.94 15.28
CA MET A 79 3.66 10.58 14.84
C MET A 79 2.18 10.34 14.63
N ALA A 80 1.83 9.71 13.50
CA ALA A 80 0.46 9.41 13.11
C ALA A 80 -0.14 8.17 13.81
N GLY A 81 -1.42 7.94 13.62
CA GLY A 81 -2.13 6.69 13.85
C GLY A 81 -2.82 6.53 15.20
N PHE A 82 -2.44 7.29 16.23
CA PHE A 82 -3.04 7.19 17.57
C PHE A 82 -3.46 8.56 18.12
N GLN A 83 -3.01 8.94 19.31
CA GLN A 83 -3.36 10.20 19.93
C GLN A 83 -2.60 11.40 19.33
N ASN A 84 -3.19 12.58 19.40
CA ASN A 84 -2.49 13.83 19.15
C ASN A 84 -1.31 14.05 20.12
N LYS A 85 -0.40 14.96 19.77
CA LYS A 85 0.79 15.33 20.56
C LYS A 85 1.81 14.19 20.73
N ARG A 86 1.73 13.12 19.96
CA ARG A 86 2.71 12.03 19.99
C ARG A 86 3.93 12.44 19.16
N ALA A 87 4.91 13.07 19.82
CA ALA A 87 6.16 13.49 19.18
C ALA A 87 7.20 12.37 19.23
N ALA A 88 7.94 12.16 18.13
CA ALA A 88 9.00 11.17 18.08
C ALA A 88 10.18 11.56 19.01
N GLN A 89 10.73 10.58 19.75
CA GLN A 89 11.93 10.73 20.58
C GLN A 89 13.16 10.06 19.96
N GLY A 90 12.98 9.19 18.99
CA GLY A 90 14.07 8.42 18.40
C GLY A 90 13.67 7.71 17.12
N VAL A 91 14.64 7.02 16.54
CA VAL A 91 14.48 6.16 15.36
C VAL A 91 14.96 4.76 15.71
N LYS A 92 14.06 3.80 15.58
CA LYS A 92 14.39 2.37 15.78
C LYS A 92 14.97 1.74 14.55
N ASP A 93 14.34 1.99 13.41
CA ASP A 93 14.80 1.60 12.09
C ASP A 93 14.25 2.57 11.03
N ASP A 94 14.90 2.58 9.87
CA ASP A 94 14.54 3.49 8.79
C ASP A 94 13.14 3.23 8.25
N LEU A 95 12.40 4.32 8.05
CA LEU A 95 11.22 4.35 7.21
C LEU A 95 11.67 4.36 5.74
N MET A 96 11.03 3.57 4.89
CA MET A 96 11.47 3.36 3.52
C MET A 96 10.40 3.76 2.50
N ALA A 97 10.84 4.30 1.38
CA ALA A 97 10.12 4.25 0.12
C ALA A 97 10.73 3.13 -0.73
N VAL A 98 9.96 2.11 -1.01
CA VAL A 98 10.37 0.98 -1.85
C VAL A 98 9.62 1.05 -3.16
N THR A 99 10.33 1.03 -4.28
CA THR A 99 9.78 1.26 -5.61
C THR A 99 10.06 0.08 -6.53
N ALA A 100 9.04 -0.35 -7.26
CA ALA A 100 9.15 -1.26 -8.39
C ALA A 100 8.77 -0.55 -9.69
N VAL A 101 9.55 -0.73 -10.74
CA VAL A 101 9.19 -0.36 -12.12
C VAL A 101 9.08 -1.64 -12.93
N ILE A 102 7.94 -1.82 -13.62
CA ILE A 102 7.63 -3.01 -14.41
C ILE A 102 7.36 -2.55 -15.84
N ASP A 103 8.01 -3.18 -16.80
CA ASP A 103 8.00 -2.81 -18.22
C ASP A 103 7.84 -4.05 -19.12
N ASP A 104 6.79 -4.12 -19.92
CA ASP A 104 6.57 -5.20 -20.90
C ASP A 104 7.08 -4.85 -22.30
N GLY A 105 7.76 -3.70 -22.43
CA GLY A 105 8.24 -3.12 -23.68
C GLY A 105 7.15 -2.38 -24.48
N GLN A 106 5.93 -2.24 -23.95
CA GLN A 106 4.84 -1.40 -24.46
C GLN A 106 4.33 -0.44 -23.41
N THR A 107 4.09 -0.96 -22.21
CA THR A 107 3.57 -0.25 -21.04
C THR A 107 4.58 -0.35 -19.93
N ARG A 108 4.88 0.79 -19.31
CA ARG A 108 5.76 0.88 -18.15
C ARG A 108 5.02 1.51 -16.97
N ILE A 109 5.04 0.83 -15.85
CA ILE A 109 4.40 1.30 -14.61
C ILE A 109 5.41 1.43 -13.49
N GLY A 110 5.18 2.41 -12.60
CA GLY A 110 5.89 2.56 -11.33
C GLY A 110 4.94 2.29 -10.16
N ILE A 111 5.41 1.57 -9.16
CA ILE A 111 4.69 1.34 -7.89
C ILE A 111 5.61 1.76 -6.75
N ILE A 112 5.19 2.73 -5.97
CA ILE A 112 5.90 3.22 -4.78
C ILE A 112 5.12 2.77 -3.55
N SER A 113 5.77 2.09 -2.63
CA SER A 113 5.25 1.76 -1.30
C SER A 113 6.07 2.51 -0.26
N ALA A 114 5.41 3.33 0.55
CA ALA A 114 6.06 4.19 1.54
C ALA A 114 5.60 3.89 2.96
N ASP A 115 6.53 3.89 3.92
CA ASP A 115 6.23 3.68 5.35
C ASP A 115 5.62 4.95 5.96
N THR A 116 4.41 5.29 5.51
CA THR A 116 3.58 6.40 5.97
C THR A 116 2.20 5.90 6.35
N ILE A 117 1.44 6.71 7.10
CA ILE A 117 0.06 6.39 7.50
C ILE A 117 -0.89 6.41 6.30
N GLY A 118 -0.73 7.37 5.41
CA GLY A 118 -1.52 7.61 4.22
C GLY A 118 -1.01 8.82 3.47
N LEU A 119 -1.30 8.92 2.19
CA LEU A 119 -0.87 10.02 1.33
C LEU A 119 -2.07 10.55 0.56
N MET A 120 -2.39 11.83 0.76
CA MET A 120 -3.53 12.45 0.09
C MET A 120 -3.31 12.54 -1.42
N ARG A 121 -4.37 12.41 -2.21
CA ARG A 121 -4.32 12.46 -3.68
C ARG A 121 -3.58 13.68 -4.21
N LYS A 122 -3.75 14.84 -3.60
CA LYS A 122 -3.06 16.07 -4.00
C LYS A 122 -1.54 15.90 -3.98
N PHE A 123 -1.00 15.29 -2.93
CA PHE A 123 0.42 14.95 -2.87
C PHE A 123 0.83 13.95 -3.96
N VAL A 124 0.04 12.91 -4.18
CA VAL A 124 0.30 11.91 -5.24
C VAL A 124 0.33 12.55 -6.62
N LEU A 125 -0.59 13.46 -6.92
CA LEU A 125 -0.61 14.22 -8.17
C LEU A 125 0.65 15.09 -8.31
N SER A 126 1.10 15.75 -7.25
CA SER A 126 2.33 16.56 -7.30
C SER A 126 3.58 15.70 -7.60
N VAL A 127 3.63 14.45 -7.11
CA VAL A 127 4.69 13.50 -7.48
C VAL A 127 4.63 13.16 -8.97
N ARG A 128 3.44 12.83 -9.49
CA ARG A 128 3.24 12.47 -10.91
C ARG A 128 3.57 13.62 -11.86
N GLU A 129 3.23 14.84 -11.48
CA GLU A 129 3.50 16.06 -12.27
C GLU A 129 4.99 16.36 -12.41
N ASP A 130 5.77 16.10 -11.37
CA ASP A 130 7.21 16.36 -11.33
C ASP A 130 8.06 15.23 -11.95
N VAL A 131 7.45 14.08 -12.29
CA VAL A 131 8.15 12.98 -12.98
C VAL A 131 8.35 13.34 -14.46
N PRO A 132 9.61 13.36 -14.97
CA PRO A 132 9.89 13.69 -16.37
C PRO A 132 9.19 12.72 -17.34
N ALA A 133 8.49 13.28 -18.34
CA ALA A 133 7.73 12.50 -19.32
C ALA A 133 8.62 11.56 -20.18
N ASP A 134 9.91 11.91 -20.36
CA ASP A 134 10.88 11.10 -21.08
C ASP A 134 11.32 9.82 -20.35
N TRP A 135 10.92 9.65 -19.09
CA TRP A 135 11.09 8.38 -18.37
C TRP A 135 10.12 7.30 -18.85
N GLY A 136 9.08 7.69 -19.60
CA GLY A 136 8.16 6.78 -20.27
C GLY A 136 7.33 5.92 -19.31
N LEU A 137 6.96 6.46 -18.17
CA LEU A 137 6.02 5.82 -17.23
C LEU A 137 4.59 6.15 -17.70
N ASP A 138 3.81 5.12 -18.03
CA ASP A 138 2.40 5.24 -18.41
C ASP A 138 1.49 5.41 -17.19
N TYR A 139 1.93 4.89 -16.03
CA TYR A 139 1.20 5.01 -14.78
C TYR A 139 2.13 4.93 -13.57
N ILE A 140 1.79 5.66 -12.53
CA ILE A 140 2.48 5.63 -11.24
C ILE A 140 1.43 5.44 -10.14
N MET A 141 1.54 4.34 -9.40
CA MET A 141 0.78 4.10 -8.17
C MET A 141 1.64 4.48 -6.97
N VAL A 142 1.10 5.30 -6.09
CA VAL A 142 1.72 5.61 -4.79
C VAL A 142 0.85 5.02 -3.70
N HIS A 143 1.45 4.23 -2.81
CA HIS A 143 0.77 3.48 -1.78
C HIS A 143 1.44 3.73 -0.42
N ALA A 144 0.64 3.84 0.63
CA ALA A 144 1.11 3.91 2.02
C ALA A 144 0.98 2.54 2.70
N THR A 145 2.02 2.14 3.45
CA THR A 145 1.98 0.87 4.22
C THR A 145 0.98 0.92 5.38
N HIS A 146 0.40 2.08 5.64
CA HIS A 146 -0.45 2.40 6.79
C HIS A 146 0.31 2.27 8.12
N ASN A 147 1.52 2.80 8.11
CA ASN A 147 2.41 2.75 9.26
C ASN A 147 2.01 3.77 10.33
N HIS A 148 1.61 3.30 11.51
CA HIS A 148 1.24 4.13 12.67
C HIS A 148 2.46 4.62 13.47
N GLU A 149 3.67 4.27 13.04
CA GLU A 149 4.93 4.61 13.72
C GLU A 149 5.80 5.55 12.86
N GLY A 150 5.15 6.25 11.92
CA GLY A 150 5.75 7.26 11.04
C GLY A 150 5.21 8.66 11.29
N PRO A 151 5.72 9.68 10.57
CA PRO A 151 5.24 11.06 10.65
C PRO A 151 3.79 11.21 10.19
N ASP A 152 3.10 12.23 10.72
CA ASP A 152 1.82 12.67 10.19
C ASP A 152 1.98 13.22 8.76
N THR A 153 1.34 12.56 7.79
CA THR A 153 1.30 12.97 6.38
C THR A 153 -0.10 13.35 5.91
N GLN A 154 -1.08 13.40 6.84
CA GLN A 154 -2.48 13.70 6.54
C GLN A 154 -3.01 14.94 7.27
N GLY A 155 -2.34 15.41 8.33
CA GLY A 155 -2.72 16.56 9.13
C GLY A 155 -3.59 16.23 10.35
N LEU A 156 -3.82 14.95 10.64
CA LEU A 156 -4.75 14.52 11.69
C LEU A 156 -4.10 14.36 13.07
N TRP A 157 -2.77 14.23 13.15
CA TRP A 157 -2.02 13.91 14.37
C TRP A 157 -0.99 14.99 14.70
N GLY A 158 -1.45 16.20 14.99
CA GLY A 158 -0.58 17.33 15.30
C GLY A 158 -0.48 17.67 16.79
N PRO A 159 0.00 18.91 17.10
CA PRO A 159 0.16 19.37 18.48
C PRO A 159 -1.16 19.64 19.22
N GLY A 160 -2.30 19.33 18.63
CA GLY A 160 -3.60 19.48 19.23
C GLY A 160 -4.74 19.37 18.23
N PHE A 161 -5.96 19.42 18.74
CA PHE A 161 -7.18 19.30 17.94
C PHE A 161 -7.22 20.38 16.83
N LEU A 162 -7.49 19.96 15.60
CA LEU A 162 -7.51 20.79 14.38
C LEU A 162 -6.19 21.56 14.11
N LYS A 163 -5.07 21.03 14.58
CA LYS A 163 -3.74 21.52 14.21
C LYS A 163 -3.02 20.41 13.47
N SER A 164 -2.63 20.70 12.23
CA SER A 164 -1.90 19.75 11.40
C SER A 164 -0.55 19.39 12.05
N GLY A 165 -0.18 18.12 11.96
CA GLY A 165 1.15 17.62 12.30
C GLY A 165 2.06 17.46 11.09
N VAL A 166 1.58 17.81 9.90
CA VAL A 166 2.36 17.75 8.65
C VAL A 166 3.47 18.77 8.66
N ASP A 167 4.68 18.32 8.35
CA ASP A 167 5.84 19.17 8.08
C ASP A 167 6.01 19.30 6.56
N ASP A 168 5.80 20.51 6.03
CA ASP A 168 5.92 20.81 4.60
C ASP A 168 7.32 20.52 4.05
N ILE A 169 8.37 20.71 4.87
CA ILE A 169 9.75 20.43 4.47
C ILE A 169 9.93 18.92 4.30
N TYR A 170 9.40 18.14 5.24
CA TYR A 170 9.41 16.68 5.13
C TYR A 170 8.61 16.20 3.92
N MET A 171 7.44 16.77 3.62
CA MET A 171 6.64 16.39 2.45
C MET A 171 7.37 16.65 1.12
N GLU A 172 8.12 17.75 1.01
CA GLU A 172 8.98 18.03 -0.17
C GLU A 172 10.17 17.06 -0.25
N GLN A 173 10.77 16.67 0.88
CA GLN A 173 11.81 15.63 0.92
C GLN A 173 11.24 14.28 0.50
N LEU A 174 10.04 13.93 0.96
CA LEU A 174 9.33 12.71 0.60
C LEU A 174 9.05 12.65 -0.90
N LYS A 175 8.53 13.73 -1.50
CA LYS A 175 8.31 13.85 -2.94
C LYS A 175 9.62 13.64 -3.73
N THR A 176 10.68 14.33 -3.32
CA THR A 176 12.01 14.18 -3.92
C THR A 176 12.53 12.73 -3.84
N ALA A 177 12.35 12.08 -2.68
CA ALA A 177 12.75 10.68 -2.50
C ALA A 177 11.96 9.74 -3.42
N PHE A 178 10.65 9.96 -3.59
CA PHE A 178 9.81 9.16 -4.48
C PHE A 178 10.26 9.28 -5.95
N ILE A 179 10.46 10.50 -6.44
CA ILE A 179 10.93 10.74 -7.82
C ILE A 179 12.31 10.10 -8.02
N ARG A 180 13.20 10.26 -7.05
CA ARG A 180 14.54 9.66 -7.11
C ARG A 180 14.48 8.13 -7.09
N SER A 181 13.61 7.52 -6.26
CA SER A 181 13.46 6.06 -6.21
C SER A 181 12.90 5.50 -7.52
N LEU A 182 11.95 6.19 -8.18
CA LEU A 182 11.47 5.84 -9.53
C LEU A 182 12.63 5.84 -10.53
N LYS A 183 13.46 6.89 -10.54
CA LYS A 183 14.62 6.96 -11.44
C LYS A 183 15.59 5.81 -11.21
N MET A 184 15.91 5.52 -9.96
CA MET A 184 16.80 4.41 -9.62
C MET A 184 16.21 3.06 -10.05
N ALA A 185 14.90 2.84 -9.85
CA ALA A 185 14.25 1.62 -10.31
C ALA A 185 14.23 1.50 -11.84
N ILE A 186 14.05 2.61 -12.57
CA ILE A 186 14.16 2.64 -14.04
C ILE A 186 15.59 2.27 -14.48
N ASP A 187 16.60 2.81 -13.81
CA ASP A 187 18.01 2.54 -14.13
C ASP A 187 18.41 1.09 -13.82
N ASN A 188 17.68 0.44 -12.92
CA ASN A 188 17.86 -0.97 -12.54
C ASN A 188 17.00 -1.94 -13.35
N LEU A 189 16.30 -1.49 -14.42
CA LEU A 189 15.48 -2.38 -15.25
C LEU A 189 16.32 -3.49 -15.91
N GLU A 190 16.01 -4.72 -15.58
CA GLU A 190 16.66 -5.92 -16.13
C GLU A 190 15.62 -6.97 -16.57
N PRO A 191 15.98 -7.89 -17.47
CA PRO A 191 15.11 -8.99 -17.89
C PRO A 191 14.62 -9.81 -16.71
N ALA A 192 13.32 -10.10 -16.68
CA ALA A 192 12.70 -10.79 -15.57
C ALA A 192 11.69 -11.86 -16.00
N GLU A 193 11.60 -12.89 -15.17
CA GLU A 193 10.51 -13.87 -15.16
C GLU A 193 9.61 -13.59 -13.95
N MET A 194 8.30 -13.81 -14.10
CA MET A 194 7.30 -13.56 -13.04
C MET A 194 6.67 -14.86 -12.57
N SER A 195 6.57 -15.03 -11.26
CA SER A 195 5.86 -16.14 -10.63
C SER A 195 4.95 -15.68 -9.50
N LEU A 196 3.87 -16.41 -9.26
CA LEU A 196 2.74 -16.05 -8.42
C LEU A 196 2.47 -17.12 -7.37
N ALA A 197 2.13 -16.70 -6.15
CA ALA A 197 1.65 -17.59 -5.11
C ALA A 197 0.52 -16.96 -4.28
N LEU A 198 -0.45 -17.80 -3.91
CA LEU A 198 -1.42 -17.54 -2.86
C LEU A 198 -1.01 -18.43 -1.68
N ILE A 199 -0.66 -17.83 -0.56
CA ILE A 199 -0.03 -18.51 0.57
C ILE A 199 -0.94 -18.35 1.78
N PRO A 200 -1.50 -19.44 2.32
CA PRO A 200 -2.25 -19.38 3.57
C PRO A 200 -1.38 -18.86 4.70
N THR A 201 -1.95 -18.01 5.57
CA THR A 201 -1.21 -17.53 6.73
C THR A 201 -0.90 -18.64 7.73
N ASN A 202 0.19 -18.41 8.44
CA ASN A 202 0.56 -19.24 9.57
C ASN A 202 -0.36 -18.90 10.76
N PRO A 203 -0.91 -19.89 11.50
CA PRO A 203 -1.68 -19.65 12.72
C PRO A 203 -0.91 -18.90 13.83
N LEU A 204 0.41 -18.70 13.67
CA LEU A 204 1.23 -17.87 14.56
C LEU A 204 1.10 -16.36 14.29
N THR A 205 0.43 -15.98 13.21
CA THR A 205 0.16 -14.58 12.81
C THR A 205 -1.33 -14.28 12.85
N PRO A 206 -1.94 -14.19 14.05
CA PRO A 206 -3.38 -13.94 14.17
C PRO A 206 -3.72 -12.53 13.69
N ILE A 207 -4.75 -12.45 12.87
CA ILE A 207 -5.44 -11.20 12.54
C ILE A 207 -6.81 -11.28 13.19
N LYS A 208 -7.31 -10.16 13.66
CA LYS A 208 -8.66 -10.01 14.14
C LYS A 208 -9.34 -8.86 13.41
N ASP A 209 -10.57 -9.11 13.06
CA ASP A 209 -11.51 -8.09 12.72
C ASP A 209 -12.12 -7.54 14.04
N LYS A 210 -12.12 -6.23 14.21
CA LYS A 210 -12.64 -5.57 15.41
C LYS A 210 -14.10 -5.14 15.25
N ARG A 211 -14.64 -5.22 14.04
CA ARG A 211 -16.01 -4.88 13.72
C ARG A 211 -16.78 -6.11 13.22
N LYS A 212 -18.06 -6.23 13.60
CA LYS A 212 -18.98 -7.21 12.99
C LYS A 212 -19.58 -6.66 11.69
N PRO A 213 -19.84 -7.56 10.70
CA PRO A 213 -19.59 -9.02 10.74
C PRO A 213 -18.09 -9.33 10.75
N ILE A 214 -17.69 -10.43 11.38
CA ILE A 214 -16.28 -10.82 11.41
C ILE A 214 -15.91 -11.49 10.09
N VAL A 215 -15.20 -10.77 9.24
CA VAL A 215 -14.70 -11.23 7.94
C VAL A 215 -13.19 -10.96 7.82
N ILE A 216 -12.40 -11.95 7.49
CA ILE A 216 -10.95 -11.85 7.42
C ILE A 216 -10.45 -12.30 6.04
N ASP A 217 -9.62 -11.47 5.38
CA ASP A 217 -8.89 -11.77 4.15
C ASP A 217 -7.42 -11.98 4.49
N ASP A 218 -7.07 -13.16 5.00
CA ASP A 218 -5.78 -13.46 5.65
C ASP A 218 -4.75 -14.19 4.78
N ASP A 219 -5.02 -14.42 3.51
CA ASP A 219 -4.02 -15.01 2.61
C ASP A 219 -2.94 -14.01 2.20
N ILE A 220 -1.67 -14.44 2.21
CA ILE A 220 -0.58 -13.68 1.61
C ILE A 220 -0.61 -13.89 0.09
N ARG A 221 -0.63 -12.80 -0.66
CA ARG A 221 -0.52 -12.80 -2.12
C ARG A 221 0.85 -12.30 -2.52
N ALA A 222 1.59 -13.12 -3.25
CA ALA A 222 2.97 -12.85 -3.58
C ALA A 222 3.22 -12.92 -5.09
N ILE A 223 3.95 -11.93 -5.61
CA ILE A 223 4.54 -11.91 -6.93
C ILE A 223 6.05 -11.90 -6.74
N LEU A 224 6.75 -12.86 -7.32
CA LEU A 224 8.22 -12.89 -7.38
C LEU A 224 8.70 -12.59 -8.79
N PHE A 225 9.74 -11.78 -8.88
CA PHE A 225 10.47 -11.49 -10.11
C PHE A 225 11.88 -12.06 -9.98
N SER A 226 12.25 -12.91 -10.93
CA SER A 226 13.56 -13.57 -10.95
C SER A 226 14.29 -13.34 -12.27
N ARG A 227 15.61 -13.38 -12.23
CA ARG A 227 16.44 -13.44 -13.44
C ARG A 227 16.30 -14.82 -14.09
N PRO A 228 16.70 -14.96 -15.37
CA PRO A 228 16.72 -16.27 -16.05
C PRO A 228 17.58 -17.33 -15.36
N ASP A 229 18.52 -16.95 -14.51
CA ASP A 229 19.34 -17.86 -13.70
C ASP A 229 18.66 -18.30 -12.39
N GLY A 230 17.44 -17.78 -12.12
CA GLY A 230 16.64 -18.08 -10.94
C GLY A 230 16.92 -17.20 -9.72
N SER A 231 17.91 -16.29 -9.78
CA SER A 231 18.15 -15.34 -8.68
C SER A 231 17.03 -14.31 -8.61
N ILE A 232 16.61 -13.92 -7.39
CA ILE A 232 15.49 -13.01 -7.19
C ILE A 232 15.93 -11.56 -7.43
N ILE A 233 15.14 -10.82 -8.23
CA ILE A 233 15.26 -9.36 -8.43
C ILE A 233 14.49 -8.64 -7.34
N GLY A 234 13.25 -9.08 -7.07
CA GLY A 234 12.41 -8.52 -6.04
C GLY A 234 11.03 -9.18 -5.96
N SER A 235 10.20 -8.68 -5.05
CA SER A 235 8.88 -9.21 -4.79
C SER A 235 7.86 -8.14 -4.43
N LEU A 236 6.58 -8.40 -4.75
CA LEU A 236 5.42 -7.67 -4.25
C LEU A 236 4.66 -8.61 -3.31
N ILE A 237 4.49 -8.19 -2.05
CA ILE A 237 3.80 -8.98 -1.03
C ILE A 237 2.60 -8.20 -0.53
N ASN A 238 1.40 -8.74 -0.75
CA ASN A 238 0.14 -8.14 -0.34
C ASN A 238 -0.47 -8.90 0.83
N PHE A 239 -0.75 -8.19 1.92
CA PHE A 239 -1.32 -8.75 3.13
C PHE A 239 -2.10 -7.68 3.91
N GLY A 240 -3.26 -8.04 4.47
CA GLY A 240 -4.15 -7.12 5.18
C GLY A 240 -3.93 -7.11 6.67
N ILE A 241 -3.13 -6.18 7.17
CA ILE A 241 -2.98 -5.88 8.61
C ILE A 241 -2.57 -4.42 8.79
N HIS A 242 -3.06 -3.76 9.84
CA HIS A 242 -2.56 -2.48 10.31
C HIS A 242 -1.10 -2.60 10.77
N VAL A 243 -0.25 -1.68 10.33
CA VAL A 243 1.18 -1.65 10.68
C VAL A 243 1.33 -0.83 11.97
N GLU A 244 1.08 -1.49 13.14
CA GLU A 244 0.90 -0.81 14.44
C GLU A 244 1.28 -1.67 15.67
N LEU A 245 2.13 -2.70 15.51
CA LEU A 245 2.36 -3.69 16.58
C LEU A 245 3.20 -3.16 17.75
N THR A 246 3.84 -2.01 17.61
CA THR A 246 4.49 -1.30 18.70
C THR A 246 3.53 -0.41 19.48
N TRP A 247 2.39 -0.01 18.90
CA TRP A 247 1.21 0.61 19.52
C TRP A 247 1.45 2.03 20.07
N ASP A 248 0.43 2.59 20.71
CA ASP A 248 0.23 3.99 21.11
C ASP A 248 1.27 4.61 22.06
N LYS A 249 2.04 3.77 22.78
CA LYS A 249 3.09 4.22 23.69
C LYS A 249 4.49 4.23 23.11
N ASN A 250 4.64 3.77 21.88
CA ASN A 250 5.91 3.87 21.17
C ASN A 250 6.16 5.31 20.72
N LEU A 251 7.37 5.80 20.97
CA LEU A 251 7.85 7.14 20.58
C LEU A 251 9.08 7.05 19.64
N GLU A 252 9.38 5.86 19.11
CA GLU A 252 10.44 5.65 18.15
C GLU A 252 9.84 5.45 16.75
N LEU A 253 10.35 6.17 15.75
CA LEU A 253 10.01 5.91 14.35
C LEU A 253 10.49 4.52 13.95
N THR A 254 9.63 3.74 13.31
CA THR A 254 9.93 2.38 12.85
C THR A 254 9.02 1.97 11.71
N ALA A 255 9.51 1.14 10.79
CA ALA A 255 8.70 0.50 9.75
C ALA A 255 7.89 -0.69 10.27
N ASP A 256 7.93 -0.97 11.58
CA ASP A 256 7.14 -1.99 12.30
C ASP A 256 7.12 -3.34 11.56
N VAL A 257 5.97 -4.03 11.50
CA VAL A 257 5.81 -5.34 10.87
C VAL A 257 6.20 -5.36 9.40
N ALA A 258 5.92 -4.29 8.64
CA ALA A 258 6.25 -4.19 7.21
C ALA A 258 7.77 -4.20 7.00
N GLY A 259 8.53 -3.48 7.81
CA GLY A 259 9.99 -3.48 7.79
C GLY A 259 10.59 -4.85 8.07
N TYR A 260 10.09 -5.56 9.10
CA TYR A 260 10.57 -6.90 9.41
C TYR A 260 10.22 -7.93 8.34
N LEU A 261 9.04 -7.86 7.72
CA LEU A 261 8.69 -8.73 6.60
C LEU A 261 9.65 -8.51 5.42
N ARG A 262 9.85 -7.25 4.98
CA ARG A 262 10.74 -6.92 3.86
C ARG A 262 12.15 -7.46 4.08
N ARG A 263 12.76 -7.12 5.23
CA ARG A 263 14.10 -7.61 5.58
C ARG A 263 14.16 -9.14 5.66
N GLY A 264 13.12 -9.77 6.23
CA GLY A 264 13.03 -11.22 6.34
C GLY A 264 13.06 -11.92 5.00
N ILE A 265 12.34 -11.41 3.99
CA ILE A 265 12.33 -11.99 2.64
C ILE A 265 13.62 -11.67 1.89
N SER A 266 14.09 -10.43 1.95
CA SER A 266 15.25 -9.99 1.18
C SER A 266 16.57 -10.49 1.76
N GLU A 267 16.83 -10.26 3.05
CA GLU A 267 18.10 -10.51 3.71
C GLU A 267 18.10 -11.83 4.50
N GLY A 268 16.95 -12.14 5.10
CA GLY A 268 16.77 -13.28 5.98
C GLY A 268 16.27 -12.91 7.37
N VAL A 269 15.95 -13.94 8.14
CA VAL A 269 15.44 -13.83 9.50
C VAL A 269 16.61 -13.77 10.48
N TYR A 270 16.73 -12.63 11.18
CA TYR A 270 17.81 -12.37 12.13
C TYR A 270 17.31 -12.22 13.55
N TYR A 271 18.01 -12.85 14.50
CA TYR A 271 17.82 -12.65 15.93
C TYR A 271 19.17 -12.43 16.62
N ASN A 272 19.31 -11.32 17.33
CA ASN A 272 20.57 -10.93 17.99
C ASN A 272 21.77 -10.99 17.02
N ASP A 273 21.59 -10.44 15.82
CA ASP A 273 22.59 -10.42 14.72
C ASP A 273 23.00 -11.82 14.19
N GLN A 274 22.28 -12.86 14.58
CA GLN A 274 22.48 -14.21 14.04
C GLN A 274 21.43 -14.54 13.00
N LEU A 275 21.88 -15.00 11.83
CA LEU A 275 21.00 -15.49 10.76
C LEU A 275 20.36 -16.81 11.20
N VAL A 276 19.03 -16.84 11.27
CA VAL A 276 18.22 -18.03 11.59
C VAL A 276 17.75 -18.72 10.33
N SER A 277 17.34 -17.94 9.30
CA SER A 277 16.91 -18.43 8.00
C SER A 277 17.38 -17.46 6.92
N ALA A 278 17.92 -17.98 5.84
CA ALA A 278 18.34 -17.17 4.69
C ALA A 278 17.12 -16.57 3.98
N GLY A 279 17.25 -15.32 3.52
CA GLY A 279 16.29 -14.68 2.65
C GLY A 279 16.36 -15.19 1.22
N LEU A 280 15.44 -14.71 0.39
CA LEU A 280 15.38 -15.02 -1.04
C LEU A 280 16.29 -14.09 -1.87
N GLY A 281 16.73 -12.98 -1.30
CA GLY A 281 17.41 -11.89 -2.00
C GLY A 281 16.44 -10.91 -2.67
N GLY A 282 17.01 -9.95 -3.39
CA GLY A 282 16.25 -8.90 -4.07
C GLY A 282 15.62 -7.88 -3.12
N THR A 283 14.75 -7.03 -3.68
CA THR A 283 14.04 -5.99 -2.93
C THR A 283 12.56 -6.35 -2.78
N THR A 284 12.00 -6.23 -1.60
CA THR A 284 10.59 -6.57 -1.30
C THR A 284 9.75 -5.32 -1.09
N LEU A 285 8.63 -5.17 -1.82
CA LEU A 285 7.58 -4.23 -1.53
C LEU A 285 6.51 -4.88 -0.65
N TRP A 286 6.12 -4.18 0.42
CA TRP A 286 4.87 -4.43 1.13
C TRP A 286 3.73 -3.69 0.43
N LEU A 287 2.59 -4.36 0.22
CA LEU A 287 1.35 -3.78 -0.29
C LEU A 287 0.22 -4.11 0.69
N THR A 288 -0.32 -3.09 1.34
CA THR A 288 -1.38 -3.24 2.34
C THR A 288 -2.65 -3.79 1.71
N GLY A 289 -3.13 -4.91 2.21
CA GLY A 289 -4.37 -5.57 1.76
C GLY A 289 -5.62 -4.89 2.33
N ASN A 290 -6.72 -5.64 2.41
CA ASN A 290 -7.97 -5.12 2.95
C ASN A 290 -7.86 -4.99 4.47
N ILE A 291 -7.93 -3.78 4.98
CA ILE A 291 -7.71 -3.45 6.41
C ILE A 291 -8.89 -2.72 7.07
N GLY A 292 -9.98 -2.48 6.35
CA GLY A 292 -11.20 -1.92 6.94
C GLY A 292 -11.70 -2.77 8.12
N GLY A 293 -12.51 -2.20 9.02
CA GLY A 293 -12.93 -2.88 10.23
C GLY A 293 -11.85 -3.03 11.30
N LEU A 294 -10.70 -2.35 11.11
CA LEU A 294 -9.51 -2.47 11.94
C LEU A 294 -8.95 -3.90 11.96
N MET A 295 -8.50 -4.39 10.79
CA MET A 295 -7.74 -5.65 10.70
C MET A 295 -6.42 -5.49 11.44
N THR A 296 -6.28 -6.07 12.61
CA THR A 296 -5.10 -5.92 13.47
C THR A 296 -4.80 -7.16 14.28
N SER A 297 -3.55 -7.27 14.74
CA SER A 297 -3.20 -8.11 15.86
C SER A 297 -3.15 -7.24 17.14
N GLY A 298 -4.28 -6.94 17.73
CA GLY A 298 -4.44 -5.96 18.80
C GLY A 298 -3.36 -5.96 19.90
N PRO A 299 -3.32 -4.94 20.76
CA PRO A 299 -2.21 -4.70 21.66
C PRO A 299 -1.93 -5.88 22.63
N THR A 300 -2.98 -6.58 23.04
CA THR A 300 -2.89 -7.71 23.99
C THR A 300 -2.94 -9.09 23.35
N ASP A 301 -3.13 -9.16 22.02
CA ASP A 301 -3.21 -10.43 21.32
C ASP A 301 -1.86 -11.17 21.36
N PRO A 302 -1.86 -12.46 21.73
CA PRO A 302 -0.62 -13.20 21.88
C PRO A 302 0.00 -13.54 20.53
N ILE A 303 1.27 -13.19 20.34
CA ILE A 303 2.10 -13.62 19.20
C ILE A 303 3.16 -14.58 19.72
N TYR A 304 3.23 -15.78 19.17
CA TYR A 304 4.28 -16.72 19.50
C TYR A 304 5.53 -16.46 18.64
N ASP A 305 6.65 -16.20 19.30
CA ASP A 305 7.96 -16.10 18.66
C ASP A 305 8.61 -17.49 18.62
N PRO A 306 8.71 -18.13 17.45
CA PRO A 306 9.21 -19.51 17.34
C PRO A 306 10.72 -19.63 17.60
N VAL A 307 11.48 -18.55 17.42
CA VAL A 307 12.92 -18.52 17.65
C VAL A 307 13.24 -18.38 19.14
N LEU A 308 12.58 -17.43 19.81
CA LEU A 308 12.74 -17.21 21.24
C LEU A 308 11.93 -18.20 22.08
N LYS A 309 11.04 -18.98 21.45
CA LYS A 309 10.08 -19.90 22.11
C LYS A 309 9.28 -19.20 23.22
N LYS A 310 8.82 -17.99 22.90
CA LYS A 310 8.14 -17.11 23.88
C LYS A 310 6.87 -16.53 23.26
N THR A 311 5.81 -16.45 24.05
CA THR A 311 4.59 -15.71 23.69
C THR A 311 4.74 -14.25 24.13
N LEU A 312 4.53 -13.35 23.18
CA LEU A 312 4.59 -11.89 23.35
C LEU A 312 3.15 -11.37 23.43
N THR A 313 2.78 -10.76 24.55
CA THR A 313 1.40 -10.30 24.83
C THR A 313 1.31 -8.78 25.01
N LYS A 314 2.41 -8.06 24.89
CA LYS A 314 2.45 -6.60 25.00
C LYS A 314 2.98 -6.00 23.71
N PRO A 315 2.51 -4.80 23.33
CA PRO A 315 3.09 -4.05 22.23
C PRO A 315 4.60 -3.89 22.41
N SER A 316 5.34 -4.09 21.35
CA SER A 316 6.81 -3.94 21.36
C SER A 316 7.42 -4.20 19.98
N HIS A 317 8.62 -3.70 19.72
CA HIS A 317 9.43 -4.06 18.55
C HIS A 317 9.70 -5.58 18.47
N ALA A 318 9.75 -6.29 19.60
CA ALA A 318 9.88 -7.75 19.59
C ALA A 318 8.63 -8.43 19.02
N LYS A 319 7.43 -7.90 19.32
CA LYS A 319 6.16 -8.39 18.79
C LYS A 319 6.07 -8.12 17.28
N ALA A 320 6.40 -6.91 16.82
CA ALA A 320 6.45 -6.54 15.43
C ALA A 320 7.43 -7.42 14.64
N ARG A 321 8.63 -7.66 15.20
CA ARG A 321 9.63 -8.55 14.62
C ARG A 321 9.13 -9.99 14.49
N ALA A 322 8.57 -10.56 15.56
CA ALA A 322 8.08 -11.93 15.53
C ALA A 322 6.99 -12.13 14.48
N TYR A 323 6.08 -11.14 14.37
CA TYR A 323 5.01 -11.16 13.38
C TYR A 323 5.55 -11.03 11.95
N GLY A 324 6.32 -9.98 11.67
CA GLY A 324 6.87 -9.73 10.32
C GLY A 324 7.75 -10.87 9.83
N TYR A 325 8.62 -11.42 10.69
CA TYR A 325 9.43 -12.57 10.34
C TYR A 325 8.63 -13.87 10.19
N SER A 326 7.51 -14.03 10.87
CA SER A 326 6.61 -15.18 10.63
C SER A 326 5.97 -15.11 9.25
N LEU A 327 5.51 -13.92 8.82
CA LEU A 327 5.01 -13.71 7.46
C LEU A 327 6.10 -13.96 6.41
N ALA A 328 7.32 -13.43 6.65
CA ALA A 328 8.46 -13.66 5.76
C ALA A 328 8.80 -15.15 5.62
N SER A 329 8.80 -15.88 6.75
CA SER A 329 9.04 -17.32 6.75
C SER A 329 8.00 -18.08 5.92
N SER A 330 6.73 -17.71 6.00
CA SER A 330 5.67 -18.33 5.17
C SER A 330 5.94 -18.15 3.67
N VAL A 331 6.41 -16.97 3.24
CA VAL A 331 6.78 -16.71 1.84
C VAL A 331 8.01 -17.53 1.43
N ILE A 332 9.04 -17.59 2.27
CA ILE A 332 10.28 -18.36 2.02
C ILE A 332 9.95 -19.86 1.93
N GLU A 333 9.15 -20.38 2.85
CA GLU A 333 8.73 -21.79 2.86
C GLU A 333 7.93 -22.15 1.61
N ALA A 334 6.99 -21.31 1.18
CA ALA A 334 6.23 -21.49 -0.05
C ALA A 334 7.13 -21.48 -1.30
N PHE A 335 8.16 -20.62 -1.33
CA PHE A 335 9.13 -20.63 -2.42
C PHE A 335 9.93 -21.93 -2.43
N GLN A 336 10.44 -22.39 -1.30
CA GLN A 336 11.20 -23.64 -1.16
C GLN A 336 10.37 -24.88 -1.49
N ALA A 337 9.05 -24.85 -1.20
CA ALA A 337 8.11 -25.91 -1.53
C ALA A 337 7.75 -25.96 -3.03
N GLY A 338 8.09 -24.91 -3.82
CA GLY A 338 7.75 -24.81 -5.24
C GLY A 338 6.29 -24.42 -5.48
N ASP A 339 5.67 -23.68 -4.55
CA ASP A 339 4.28 -23.23 -4.65
C ASP A 339 4.09 -22.08 -5.62
N PHE A 340 5.16 -21.33 -5.93
CA PHE A 340 5.12 -20.28 -6.92
C PHE A 340 4.94 -20.83 -8.33
N LYS A 341 3.95 -20.33 -9.05
CA LYS A 341 3.61 -20.73 -10.42
C LYS A 341 4.00 -19.64 -11.40
N GLN A 342 4.73 -20.02 -12.44
CA GLN A 342 5.15 -19.10 -13.50
C GLN A 342 3.97 -18.47 -14.24
N SER A 343 4.05 -17.18 -14.51
CA SER A 343 3.19 -16.43 -15.40
C SER A 343 3.97 -16.10 -16.68
N PRO A 344 3.81 -16.91 -17.74
CA PRO A 344 4.63 -16.76 -18.93
C PRO A 344 4.23 -15.50 -19.72
N LYS A 345 5.23 -14.74 -20.18
CA LYS A 345 5.08 -13.55 -21.03
C LYS A 345 4.05 -12.54 -20.49
N PRO A 346 4.25 -11.99 -19.30
CA PRO A 346 3.31 -11.03 -18.74
C PRO A 346 3.25 -9.78 -19.64
N SER A 347 2.02 -9.37 -19.97
CA SER A 347 1.70 -8.08 -20.57
C SER A 347 1.05 -7.19 -19.53
N ILE A 348 1.18 -5.86 -19.70
CA ILE A 348 0.65 -4.87 -18.75
C ILE A 348 -0.50 -4.12 -19.42
N THR A 349 -1.64 -4.04 -18.74
CA THR A 349 -2.70 -3.08 -19.07
C THR A 349 -3.08 -2.30 -17.82
N VAL A 350 -3.39 -1.02 -18.01
CA VAL A 350 -3.74 -0.11 -16.92
C VAL A 350 -5.09 0.52 -17.19
N HIS A 351 -5.98 0.41 -16.25
CA HIS A 351 -7.25 1.11 -16.21
C HIS A 351 -7.31 1.89 -14.89
N SER A 352 -7.44 3.20 -14.97
CA SER A 352 -7.64 4.05 -13.79
C SER A 352 -8.79 5.01 -14.04
N LYS A 353 -9.42 5.45 -12.96
CA LYS A 353 -10.55 6.36 -13.04
C LYS A 353 -10.60 7.30 -11.85
N GLU A 354 -10.74 8.58 -12.14
CA GLU A 354 -11.16 9.55 -11.15
C GLU A 354 -12.61 9.29 -10.73
N ILE A 355 -12.84 9.35 -9.42
CA ILE A 355 -14.15 9.23 -8.81
C ILE A 355 -14.40 10.44 -7.91
N GLU A 356 -15.62 10.94 -7.92
CA GLU A 356 -16.01 12.03 -7.02
C GLU A 356 -16.68 11.46 -5.79
N LEU A 357 -16.18 11.81 -4.60
CA LEU A 357 -16.64 11.34 -3.31
C LEU A 357 -17.15 12.53 -2.49
N GLY A 358 -18.36 12.42 -1.96
CA GLY A 358 -18.91 13.39 -1.03
C GLY A 358 -18.35 13.22 0.38
N ILE A 359 -18.14 14.34 1.09
CA ILE A 359 -17.76 14.30 2.50
C ILE A 359 -19.01 14.56 3.33
N GLU A 360 -19.63 13.49 3.83
CA GLU A 360 -20.82 13.55 4.66
C GLU A 360 -20.44 13.66 6.16
N ASN A 361 -19.25 13.21 6.53
CA ASN A 361 -18.70 13.32 7.88
C ASN A 361 -18.39 14.78 8.23
N PHE A 362 -19.04 15.29 9.30
CA PHE A 362 -18.92 16.69 9.73
C PHE A 362 -17.49 17.06 10.13
N MET A 363 -16.78 16.19 10.84
CA MET A 363 -15.42 16.48 11.32
C MET A 363 -14.40 16.51 10.18
N LEU A 364 -14.51 15.59 9.23
CA LEU A 364 -13.66 15.58 8.03
C LEU A 364 -13.98 16.79 7.13
N SER A 365 -15.26 17.16 7.00
CA SER A 365 -15.68 18.40 6.33
C SER A 365 -15.05 19.64 6.96
N LEU A 366 -15.07 19.73 8.29
CA LEU A 366 -14.49 20.85 9.03
C LEU A 366 -12.96 20.89 8.88
N GLY A 367 -12.28 19.73 9.00
CA GLY A 367 -10.83 19.62 8.80
C GLY A 367 -10.41 20.05 7.39
N THR A 368 -11.17 19.68 6.37
CA THR A 368 -10.99 20.09 4.98
C THR A 368 -11.16 21.60 4.81
N LEU A 369 -12.24 22.18 5.37
CA LEU A 369 -12.51 23.61 5.28
C LEU A 369 -11.47 24.48 5.99
N LEU A 370 -10.89 23.98 7.06
CA LEU A 370 -9.82 24.67 7.81
C LEU A 370 -8.43 24.43 7.24
N GLY A 371 -8.30 23.62 6.19
CA GLY A 371 -7.01 23.27 5.58
C GLY A 371 -6.11 22.39 6.47
N VAL A 372 -6.70 21.71 7.45
CA VAL A 372 -5.99 20.70 8.27
C VAL A 372 -5.73 19.46 7.45
N ILE A 373 -6.71 19.04 6.64
CA ILE A 373 -6.60 17.96 5.66
C ILE A 373 -6.34 18.61 4.30
N ASP A 374 -5.18 18.34 3.70
CA ASP A 374 -4.77 18.96 2.44
C ASP A 374 -5.42 18.26 1.22
N THR A 375 -6.63 18.69 0.87
CA THR A 375 -7.40 18.25 -0.30
C THR A 375 -7.76 19.42 -1.19
N ASP A 376 -8.26 19.12 -2.41
CA ASP A 376 -8.85 20.11 -3.34
C ASP A 376 -10.37 19.95 -3.35
N PRO A 377 -11.10 20.57 -2.39
CA PRO A 377 -12.54 20.37 -2.24
C PRO A 377 -13.32 21.07 -3.35
N LYS A 378 -14.41 20.43 -3.77
CA LYS A 378 -15.46 21.00 -4.59
C LYS A 378 -16.67 21.33 -3.72
N PHE A 379 -17.34 22.43 -4.02
CA PHE A 379 -18.50 22.88 -3.27
C PHE A 379 -19.78 22.77 -4.08
N SER A 380 -20.85 22.27 -3.46
CA SER A 380 -22.19 22.12 -4.04
C SER A 380 -23.22 22.86 -3.21
N LEU A 381 -24.32 23.29 -3.83
CA LEU A 381 -25.48 23.83 -3.15
C LEU A 381 -26.43 22.74 -2.62
N MET A 382 -26.20 21.49 -2.98
CA MET A 382 -26.98 20.33 -2.53
C MET A 382 -26.08 19.32 -1.81
N PRO A 383 -26.60 18.56 -0.86
CA PRO A 383 -25.83 17.51 -0.20
C PRO A 383 -25.32 16.44 -1.19
N PRO A 384 -24.10 15.92 -0.98
CA PRO A 384 -23.12 16.42 -0.02
C PRO A 384 -22.59 17.80 -0.44
N PHE A 385 -22.51 18.74 0.51
CA PHE A 385 -22.10 20.12 0.22
C PHE A 385 -20.63 20.26 -0.14
N ILE A 386 -19.84 19.28 0.26
CA ILE A 386 -18.41 19.20 -0.01
C ILE A 386 -18.12 17.83 -0.64
N SER A 387 -17.36 17.82 -1.71
CA SER A 387 -16.83 16.61 -2.34
C SER A 387 -15.39 16.86 -2.77
N TYR A 388 -14.67 15.81 -3.12
CA TYR A 388 -13.38 15.90 -3.79
C TYR A 388 -13.18 14.72 -4.73
N LEU A 389 -12.13 14.83 -5.57
CA LEU A 389 -11.77 13.75 -6.49
C LEU A 389 -10.79 12.80 -5.83
N SER A 390 -11.08 11.51 -5.94
CA SER A 390 -10.18 10.42 -5.61
C SER A 390 -9.93 9.54 -6.84
N GLU A 391 -9.23 8.42 -6.72
CA GLU A 391 -8.87 7.56 -7.84
C GLU A 391 -8.94 6.09 -7.45
N VAL A 392 -9.53 5.27 -8.34
CA VAL A 392 -9.43 3.81 -8.32
C VAL A 392 -8.65 3.31 -9.53
N ALA A 393 -7.92 2.21 -9.38
CA ALA A 393 -7.10 1.66 -10.45
C ALA A 393 -7.20 0.14 -10.53
N PHE A 394 -7.10 -0.40 -11.74
CA PHE A 394 -6.99 -1.81 -12.03
C PHE A 394 -5.87 -2.05 -13.04
N ILE A 395 -4.80 -2.71 -12.59
CA ILE A 395 -3.60 -2.99 -13.38
C ILE A 395 -3.51 -4.50 -13.57
N GLN A 396 -3.45 -4.96 -14.81
CA GLN A 396 -3.19 -6.37 -15.12
C GLN A 396 -1.72 -6.55 -15.46
N ILE A 397 -1.12 -7.62 -14.97
CA ILE A 397 0.25 -8.04 -15.27
C ILE A 397 0.23 -9.55 -15.50
N GLY A 398 0.06 -9.97 -16.76
CA GLY A 398 -0.09 -11.39 -17.09
C GLY A 398 -1.24 -12.07 -16.34
N ASP A 399 -0.94 -13.11 -15.57
CA ASP A 399 -1.90 -13.87 -14.77
C ASP A 399 -2.23 -13.20 -13.41
N ALA A 400 -1.60 -12.07 -13.09
CA ALA A 400 -1.89 -11.28 -11.89
C ALA A 400 -2.59 -9.97 -12.21
N SER A 401 -3.22 -9.38 -11.19
CA SER A 401 -3.68 -7.99 -11.22
C SER A 401 -3.48 -7.30 -9.89
N ILE A 402 -3.41 -5.96 -9.95
CA ILE A 402 -3.32 -5.08 -8.79
C ILE A 402 -4.51 -4.13 -8.86
N THR A 403 -5.29 -4.06 -7.78
CA THR A 403 -6.42 -3.14 -7.66
C THR A 403 -6.09 -2.08 -6.63
N GLY A 404 -5.92 -0.84 -7.06
CA GLY A 404 -5.70 0.31 -6.18
C GLY A 404 -7.02 0.81 -5.60
N VAL A 405 -7.10 0.86 -4.28
CA VAL A 405 -8.24 1.33 -3.50
C VAL A 405 -7.79 2.54 -2.68
N PRO A 406 -8.49 3.68 -2.74
CA PRO A 406 -7.99 4.92 -2.16
C PRO A 406 -8.15 5.05 -0.63
N GLY A 407 -8.59 4.01 0.04
CA GLY A 407 -8.82 3.99 1.48
C GLY A 407 -8.73 2.59 2.07
N GLU A 408 -9.31 2.39 3.22
CA GLU A 408 -9.30 1.15 3.99
C GLU A 408 -10.57 0.34 3.71
N LEU A 409 -10.48 -0.56 2.71
CA LEU A 409 -11.62 -1.36 2.27
C LEU A 409 -11.95 -2.45 3.29
N TYR A 410 -13.22 -2.54 3.63
CA TYR A 410 -13.76 -3.62 4.46
C TYR A 410 -13.63 -4.97 3.74
N PRO A 411 -13.12 -6.03 4.40
CA PRO A 411 -12.86 -7.32 3.78
C PRO A 411 -14.08 -7.96 3.13
N GLU A 412 -15.27 -7.77 3.67
CA GLU A 412 -16.52 -8.30 3.15
C GLU A 412 -16.85 -7.80 1.74
N ILE A 413 -16.43 -6.58 1.39
CA ILE A 413 -16.55 -6.08 0.00
C ILE A 413 -15.63 -6.87 -0.93
N ALA A 414 -14.47 -7.28 -0.43
CA ALA A 414 -13.48 -8.03 -1.19
C ALA A 414 -13.80 -9.53 -1.32
N VAL A 415 -14.14 -10.21 -0.21
CA VAL A 415 -14.28 -11.67 -0.14
C VAL A 415 -15.71 -12.16 0.08
N GLY A 416 -16.66 -11.23 0.33
CA GLY A 416 -18.06 -11.54 0.64
C GLY A 416 -18.32 -11.61 2.13
N GLY A 417 -19.61 -11.64 2.50
CA GLY A 417 -20.02 -11.66 3.89
C GLY A 417 -20.72 -10.40 4.34
N ILE A 418 -21.00 -9.45 3.42
CA ILE A 418 -21.78 -8.25 3.72
C ILE A 418 -23.17 -8.64 4.22
N GLU A 419 -23.58 -8.06 5.33
CA GLU A 419 -24.88 -8.27 5.97
C GLU A 419 -25.78 -7.03 5.88
N ASN A 420 -27.02 -7.20 6.32
CA ASN A 420 -27.95 -6.10 6.67
C ASN A 420 -28.36 -6.35 8.12
N PRO A 421 -27.52 -5.93 9.09
CA PRO A 421 -27.78 -6.18 10.50
C PRO A 421 -28.92 -5.34 11.05
N VAL A 422 -29.66 -5.90 12.00
CA VAL A 422 -30.67 -5.13 12.74
C VAL A 422 -29.96 -4.01 13.53
N GLY A 423 -30.46 -2.80 13.39
CA GLY A 423 -29.87 -1.61 14.00
C GLY A 423 -29.12 -0.73 13.02
N ALA A 424 -28.75 -1.25 11.84
CA ALA A 424 -28.09 -0.42 10.82
C ALA A 424 -28.97 0.79 10.42
N ASP A 425 -28.33 1.92 10.15
CA ASP A 425 -29.04 3.17 9.78
C ASP A 425 -29.78 3.06 8.44
N TYR A 426 -29.32 2.14 7.59
CA TYR A 426 -29.95 1.84 6.31
C TYR A 426 -30.49 0.42 6.30
N ASP A 427 -31.84 0.27 6.32
CA ASP A 427 -32.49 -1.04 6.11
C ASP A 427 -32.58 -1.35 4.60
N ILE A 428 -31.43 -1.73 4.02
CA ILE A 428 -31.27 -2.02 2.59
C ILE A 428 -30.55 -3.34 2.38
N ALA A 429 -30.82 -4.00 1.25
CA ALA A 429 -29.98 -5.12 0.84
C ALA A 429 -28.54 -4.66 0.54
N PRO A 430 -27.52 -5.52 0.78
CA PRO A 430 -26.14 -5.25 0.40
C PRO A 430 -26.02 -4.77 -1.06
N GLN A 431 -25.30 -3.68 -1.29
CA GLN A 431 -25.12 -3.07 -2.62
C GLN A 431 -23.81 -3.50 -3.28
N GLU A 432 -22.77 -3.75 -2.48
CA GLU A 432 -21.42 -4.09 -2.94
C GLU A 432 -21.30 -5.61 -3.20
N VAL A 433 -22.23 -6.11 -4.03
CA VAL A 433 -22.32 -7.55 -4.40
C VAL A 433 -22.46 -7.74 -5.91
N PRO A 434 -21.91 -8.83 -6.47
CA PRO A 434 -21.09 -9.88 -5.82
C PRO A 434 -19.73 -9.35 -5.40
N HIS A 435 -19.12 -9.96 -4.38
CA HIS A 435 -17.83 -9.47 -3.85
C HIS A 435 -16.74 -9.37 -4.93
N LEU A 436 -15.80 -8.44 -4.77
CA LEU A 436 -14.85 -8.06 -5.82
C LEU A 436 -13.97 -9.23 -6.29
N ARG A 437 -13.48 -10.09 -5.37
CA ARG A 437 -12.59 -11.20 -5.75
C ARG A 437 -13.24 -12.20 -6.69
N SER A 438 -14.57 -12.35 -6.68
CA SER A 438 -15.29 -13.24 -7.61
C SER A 438 -15.36 -12.70 -9.05
N GLN A 439 -15.02 -11.43 -9.25
CA GLN A 439 -15.17 -10.74 -10.54
C GLN A 439 -13.86 -10.60 -11.32
N PHE A 440 -12.70 -10.76 -10.65
CA PHE A 440 -11.41 -10.63 -11.29
C PHE A 440 -11.15 -11.72 -12.33
N PRO A 441 -10.60 -11.35 -13.50
CA PRO A 441 -10.27 -12.33 -14.55
C PRO A 441 -8.96 -13.07 -14.27
N ASN A 442 -8.12 -12.54 -13.40
CA ASN A 442 -6.77 -13.01 -13.14
C ASN A 442 -6.74 -14.12 -12.07
N LYS A 443 -5.69 -14.94 -12.11
CA LYS A 443 -5.48 -16.02 -11.12
C LYS A 443 -5.13 -15.49 -9.73
N LEU A 444 -4.45 -14.36 -9.68
CA LEU A 444 -4.05 -13.69 -8.44
C LEU A 444 -4.40 -12.20 -8.53
N ASN A 445 -5.13 -11.69 -7.56
CA ASN A 445 -5.41 -10.26 -7.43
C ASN A 445 -4.87 -9.73 -6.10
N LEU A 446 -4.03 -8.71 -6.18
CA LEU A 446 -3.54 -7.94 -5.06
C LEU A 446 -4.44 -6.69 -4.91
N MET A 447 -5.31 -6.69 -3.91
CA MET A 447 -6.05 -5.47 -3.54
C MET A 447 -5.15 -4.63 -2.65
N VAL A 448 -4.86 -3.41 -3.09
CA VAL A 448 -3.93 -2.49 -2.44
C VAL A 448 -4.72 -1.31 -1.91
N ASN A 449 -4.90 -1.27 -0.61
CA ASN A 449 -5.55 -0.19 0.11
C ASN A 449 -4.63 1.02 0.25
N LEU A 450 -5.17 2.21 0.50
CA LEU A 450 -4.41 3.48 0.61
C LEU A 450 -3.52 3.74 -0.62
N ALA A 451 -4.03 3.37 -1.80
CA ALA A 451 -3.37 3.58 -3.08
C ALA A 451 -3.88 4.87 -3.74
N ASN A 452 -2.98 5.79 -4.01
CA ASN A 452 -3.18 7.10 -4.65
C ASN A 452 -4.02 8.10 -3.87
N ASP A 453 -4.54 7.72 -2.70
CA ASP A 453 -5.27 8.58 -1.75
C ASP A 453 -5.40 7.86 -0.40
N ALA A 454 -5.94 8.58 0.61
CA ALA A 454 -6.17 8.07 1.96
C ALA A 454 -7.48 8.62 2.53
N ILE A 455 -8.61 8.09 2.03
CA ILE A 455 -9.97 8.58 2.31
C ILE A 455 -10.60 8.03 3.60
N GLY A 456 -9.85 7.24 4.38
CA GLY A 456 -10.35 6.53 5.55
C GLY A 456 -11.12 5.24 5.20
N TYR A 457 -12.01 4.81 6.10
CA TYR A 457 -12.71 3.55 5.97
C TYR A 457 -13.79 3.56 4.87
N ILE A 458 -13.83 2.44 4.12
CA ILE A 458 -14.82 2.18 3.07
C ILE A 458 -15.75 1.07 3.56
N ILE A 459 -16.85 1.48 4.21
CA ILE A 459 -17.78 0.63 4.94
C ILE A 459 -18.96 0.28 4.03
N PRO A 460 -19.41 -1.01 3.94
CA PRO A 460 -20.60 -1.38 3.20
C PRO A 460 -21.81 -0.56 3.66
N LYS A 461 -22.57 -0.01 2.72
CA LYS A 461 -23.68 0.91 3.06
C LYS A 461 -24.75 0.24 3.93
N SER A 462 -25.02 -1.05 3.74
CA SER A 462 -26.00 -1.79 4.55
C SER A 462 -25.54 -2.07 5.99
N GLU A 463 -24.25 -1.84 6.29
CA GLU A 463 -23.64 -2.01 7.62
C GLU A 463 -23.27 -0.68 8.28
N TRP A 464 -23.63 0.44 7.67
CA TRP A 464 -23.37 1.77 8.21
C TRP A 464 -24.19 2.03 9.49
N ASP A 465 -23.53 2.59 10.52
CA ASP A 465 -24.07 2.66 11.88
C ASP A 465 -23.48 3.84 12.67
N ASP A 466 -23.97 5.05 12.43
CA ASP A 466 -23.56 6.28 13.12
C ASP A 466 -24.60 6.86 14.08
N GLU A 467 -25.78 6.22 14.18
CA GLU A 467 -26.88 6.60 15.10
C GLU A 467 -27.43 5.37 15.87
N ALA A 468 -27.65 5.54 17.18
CA ALA A 468 -28.29 4.48 17.97
C ALA A 468 -29.76 4.21 17.52
N PRO A 469 -30.24 2.96 17.52
CA PRO A 469 -29.69 1.78 18.18
C PRO A 469 -28.57 1.12 17.35
N TRP A 470 -27.47 0.79 18.00
CA TRP A 470 -26.29 0.23 17.34
C TRP A 470 -26.52 -1.19 16.78
N ILE A 471 -25.85 -1.52 15.68
CA ILE A 471 -25.92 -2.84 15.05
C ILE A 471 -25.59 -3.97 16.03
N TYR A 472 -26.18 -5.15 15.78
CA TYR A 472 -26.05 -6.33 16.62
C TYR A 472 -26.44 -6.15 18.08
N GLY A 473 -27.13 -5.05 18.43
CA GLY A 473 -27.51 -4.72 19.80
C GLY A 473 -26.34 -4.34 20.71
N GLU A 474 -25.28 -3.80 20.13
CA GLU A 474 -24.14 -3.25 20.89
C GLU A 474 -24.58 -2.03 21.72
N ASN A 475 -23.83 -1.73 22.76
CA ASN A 475 -24.13 -0.64 23.69
C ASN A 475 -23.37 0.65 23.38
N GLU A 476 -22.46 0.61 22.44
CA GLU A 476 -21.54 1.69 22.08
C GLU A 476 -21.51 1.84 20.57
N GLU A 477 -21.12 3.02 20.11
CA GLU A 477 -20.84 3.35 18.72
C GLU A 477 -19.88 2.34 18.07
N THR A 478 -20.16 1.96 16.83
CA THR A 478 -19.31 1.04 16.09
C THR A 478 -18.03 1.73 15.60
N TYR A 479 -17.00 0.94 15.36
CA TYR A 479 -15.72 1.46 14.90
C TYR A 479 -15.71 1.65 13.37
N GLY A 480 -15.29 2.84 12.93
CA GLY A 480 -14.99 3.10 11.52
C GLY A 480 -15.68 4.35 10.96
N GLU A 481 -16.92 4.62 11.31
CA GLU A 481 -17.72 5.71 10.76
C GLU A 481 -17.08 7.08 11.01
N VAL A 482 -16.50 7.29 12.19
CA VAL A 482 -15.83 8.54 12.59
C VAL A 482 -14.69 8.95 11.66
N VAL A 483 -14.04 7.96 11.01
CA VAL A 483 -12.93 8.16 10.08
C VAL A 483 -13.28 7.73 8.66
N SER A 484 -14.56 7.72 8.30
CA SER A 484 -15.08 7.48 6.96
C SER A 484 -15.66 8.75 6.36
N LEU A 485 -15.64 8.91 5.04
CA LEU A 485 -16.28 10.04 4.35
C LEU A 485 -17.80 10.01 4.47
N GLY A 486 -18.41 8.82 4.53
CA GLY A 486 -19.85 8.65 4.63
C GLY A 486 -20.36 7.37 3.97
N PRO A 487 -21.65 7.05 4.14
CA PRO A 487 -22.27 5.78 3.74
C PRO A 487 -22.30 5.56 2.22
N ASN A 488 -22.13 6.59 1.41
CA ASN A 488 -22.12 6.48 -0.05
C ASN A 488 -20.72 6.19 -0.61
N THR A 489 -19.68 6.15 0.21
CA THR A 489 -18.30 5.93 -0.22
C THR A 489 -18.11 4.52 -0.81
N ALA A 490 -18.56 3.48 -0.10
CA ALA A 490 -18.40 2.09 -0.54
C ALA A 490 -19.11 1.79 -1.87
N PRO A 491 -20.40 2.12 -2.06
CA PRO A 491 -21.08 1.91 -3.35
C PRO A 491 -20.34 2.55 -4.52
N ILE A 492 -19.90 3.82 -4.36
CA ILE A 492 -19.19 4.55 -5.43
C ILE A 492 -17.85 3.88 -5.77
N VAL A 493 -17.05 3.54 -4.76
CA VAL A 493 -15.75 2.86 -4.95
C VAL A 493 -15.96 1.51 -5.60
N TYR A 494 -16.88 0.69 -5.08
CA TYR A 494 -17.20 -0.64 -5.60
C TYR A 494 -17.63 -0.60 -7.07
N GLU A 495 -18.65 0.20 -7.41
CA GLU A 495 -19.16 0.31 -8.79
C GLU A 495 -18.08 0.71 -9.78
N ASN A 496 -17.18 1.63 -9.39
CA ASN A 496 -16.11 2.07 -10.27
C ASN A 496 -15.01 1.03 -10.42
N ILE A 497 -14.67 0.27 -9.39
CA ILE A 497 -13.74 -0.88 -9.51
C ILE A 497 -14.34 -1.95 -10.42
N VAL A 498 -15.61 -2.33 -10.24
CA VAL A 498 -16.32 -3.29 -11.11
C VAL A 498 -16.28 -2.85 -12.57
N LYS A 499 -16.51 -1.56 -12.82
CA LYS A 499 -16.45 -1.02 -14.18
C LYS A 499 -15.04 -1.12 -14.78
N LEU A 500 -13.98 -0.85 -14.03
CA LEU A 500 -12.60 -1.03 -14.51
C LEU A 500 -12.30 -2.50 -14.84
N ILE A 501 -12.82 -3.43 -14.03
CA ILE A 501 -12.69 -4.88 -14.30
C ILE A 501 -13.43 -5.26 -15.58
N GLU A 502 -14.62 -4.71 -15.84
CA GLU A 502 -15.38 -4.95 -17.06
C GLU A 502 -14.69 -4.37 -18.30
N ASP A 503 -14.20 -3.13 -18.20
CA ASP A 503 -13.47 -2.46 -19.27
C ASP A 503 -12.17 -3.22 -19.64
N SER A 504 -11.55 -3.86 -18.69
CA SER A 504 -10.34 -4.68 -18.90
C SER A 504 -10.57 -6.00 -19.67
N LYS A 505 -11.83 -6.44 -19.81
CA LYS A 505 -12.20 -7.67 -20.55
C LYS A 505 -12.46 -7.41 -22.04
N ASN A 506 -12.55 -6.15 -22.46
CA ASN A 506 -12.81 -5.71 -23.83
C ASN A 506 -11.53 -5.27 -24.53
#